data_ef41d6b7ce136a9ed4a92da3f53a8d2e
#
_entry.id   ef41d6b7ce136a9ed4a92da3f53a8d2e
#
_cell.length_a   1.000
_cell.length_b   1.000
_cell.length_c   1.000
_cell.angle_alpha   90.00
_cell.angle_beta   90.00
_cell.angle_gamma   90.00
#
_symmetry.space_group_name_H-M   'P 1'
#
loop_
_entity.id
_entity.type
_entity.pdbx_description
1 polymer ?
#
loop_
_entity_poly.entity_id
_entity_poly.type
_entity_poly.pdbx_seq_one_letter_code
_entity_poly.pdbx_strand_id
1 'polypeptide(L)'
;MINVLQQEMTAEMDRETIGRCKSLCTPRVYNKANVTLQNNDSFIGTNSQERFGLIITHIMKGVNDVRTATRRGAANIAVVSPDVATVLQVANPWFTKVAHEVNGSAVTPEMGTLNGVVKVFCDQYAVDEFGANDNGEVLLAFKGSSLYDAGVIFCPYVTGVVNQAIDPNDFSPRVGIMSRYGFAHNMLGAENYYRLLKFNGLFQDAPEALVW
;
A
#
# COMPACT_ATOMS: atom_id res chain seq x y z
N MET A 1 -16.30 20.43 12.30
CA MET A 1 -14.97 20.97 12.00
C MET A 1 -13.86 20.19 12.71
N ILE A 2 -13.90 20.00 14.04
CA ILE A 2 -12.87 19.24 14.79
C ILE A 2 -12.70 17.80 14.26
N ASN A 3 -13.79 17.09 13.99
CA ASN A 3 -13.72 15.71 13.46
C ASN A 3 -13.03 15.61 12.10
N VAL A 4 -13.23 16.61 11.24
CA VAL A 4 -12.56 16.65 9.91
C VAL A 4 -11.05 16.84 10.10
N LEU A 5 -10.64 17.75 10.98
CA LEU A 5 -9.23 17.96 11.30
C LEU A 5 -8.58 16.71 11.91
N GLN A 6 -9.32 15.97 12.75
CA GLN A 6 -8.81 14.70 13.29
C GLN A 6 -8.63 13.64 12.21
N GLN A 7 -9.56 13.55 11.26
CA GLN A 7 -9.44 12.62 10.13
C GLN A 7 -8.23 12.96 9.26
N GLU A 8 -8.05 14.22 8.92
CA GLU A 8 -6.89 14.67 8.12
C GLU A 8 -5.57 14.41 8.85
N MET A 9 -5.51 14.68 10.16
CA MET A 9 -4.31 14.40 10.94
C MET A 9 -3.99 12.89 10.97
N THR A 10 -5.00 12.04 11.11
CA THR A 10 -4.82 10.58 11.08
C THR A 10 -4.35 10.14 9.70
N ALA A 11 -4.94 10.67 8.64
CA ALA A 11 -4.54 10.42 7.26
C ALA A 11 -3.08 10.76 7.00
N GLU A 12 -2.63 11.91 7.49
CA GLU A 12 -1.23 12.35 7.33
C GLU A 12 -0.26 11.44 8.10
N MET A 13 -0.62 11.01 9.32
CA MET A 13 0.19 10.05 10.07
C MET A 13 0.30 8.70 9.36
N ASP A 14 -0.78 8.21 8.76
CA ASP A 14 -0.78 6.96 7.99
C ASP A 14 0.11 7.08 6.75
N ARG A 15 -0.01 8.20 6.01
CA ARG A 15 0.84 8.48 4.84
C ARG A 15 2.33 8.55 5.22
N GLU A 16 2.66 9.25 6.31
CA GLU A 16 4.05 9.31 6.77
C GLU A 16 4.56 7.92 7.17
N THR A 17 3.76 7.13 7.87
CA THR A 17 4.12 5.77 8.27
C THR A 17 4.40 4.89 7.05
N ILE A 18 3.51 4.91 6.05
CA ILE A 18 3.69 4.19 4.78
C ILE A 18 4.94 4.70 4.06
N GLY A 19 5.13 6.01 3.96
CA GLY A 19 6.30 6.62 3.34
C GLY A 19 7.62 6.21 4.03
N ARG A 20 7.65 6.14 5.34
CA ARG A 20 8.80 5.63 6.11
C ARG A 20 9.10 4.17 5.80
N CYS A 21 8.07 3.32 5.75
CA CYS A 21 8.24 1.91 5.38
C CYS A 21 8.75 1.77 3.94
N LYS A 22 8.24 2.57 2.99
CA LYS A 22 8.69 2.59 1.59
C LYS A 22 10.15 3.03 1.47
N SER A 23 10.58 4.04 2.23
CA SER A 23 11.95 4.56 2.18
C SER A 23 13.04 3.59 2.65
N LEU A 24 12.68 2.58 3.44
CA LEU A 24 13.58 1.53 3.91
C LEU A 24 13.83 0.44 2.87
N CYS A 25 12.98 0.34 1.85
CA CYS A 25 13.06 -0.73 0.86
C CYS A 25 13.71 -0.27 -0.43
N THR A 26 14.53 -1.14 -1.04
CA THR A 26 14.90 -1.00 -2.44
C THR A 26 13.74 -1.52 -3.30
N PRO A 27 13.13 -0.69 -4.15
CA PRO A 27 12.01 -1.12 -4.97
C PRO A 27 12.43 -2.16 -6.01
N ARG A 28 11.65 -3.22 -6.17
CA ARG A 28 11.74 -4.12 -7.31
C ARG A 28 10.77 -3.64 -8.39
N VAL A 29 11.30 -3.27 -9.52
CA VAL A 29 10.51 -2.79 -10.65
C VAL A 29 10.26 -3.94 -11.61
N TYR A 30 9.00 -4.23 -11.87
CA TYR A 30 8.53 -5.15 -12.89
C TYR A 30 8.01 -4.33 -14.06
N ASN A 31 8.80 -4.29 -15.14
CA ASN A 31 8.39 -3.62 -16.35
C ASN A 31 7.44 -4.52 -17.15
N LYS A 32 6.69 -3.91 -18.06
CA LYS A 32 5.77 -4.55 -19.00
C LYS A 32 6.33 -5.84 -19.63
N ALA A 33 7.61 -5.86 -19.98
CA ALA A 33 8.31 -7.03 -20.53
C ALA A 33 8.41 -8.21 -19.53
N ASN A 34 8.42 -7.93 -18.22
CA ASN A 34 8.56 -8.96 -17.18
C ASN A 34 7.23 -9.40 -16.60
N VAL A 35 6.21 -8.54 -16.65
CA VAL A 35 4.85 -8.85 -16.20
C VAL A 35 4.00 -9.37 -17.36
N THR A 36 4.48 -9.17 -18.57
CA THR A 36 3.95 -9.67 -19.87
C THR A 36 2.42 -9.62 -19.99
N LEU A 37 1.83 -8.51 -19.63
CA LEU A 37 0.41 -8.29 -19.84
C LEU A 37 0.10 -7.87 -21.27
N GLN A 38 1.11 -7.44 -22.02
CA GLN A 38 0.95 -6.98 -23.41
C GLN A 38 2.17 -7.34 -24.26
N ASN A 39 1.92 -7.71 -25.50
CA ASN A 39 2.89 -7.83 -26.60
C ASN A 39 3.98 -8.92 -26.50
N ASN A 40 3.70 -10.06 -25.89
CA ASN A 40 4.45 -11.25 -26.24
C ASN A 40 3.51 -12.21 -27.00
N ASP A 41 3.85 -12.55 -28.22
CA ASP A 41 3.10 -13.49 -29.08
C ASP A 41 2.85 -14.85 -28.40
N SER A 42 3.59 -15.14 -27.33
CA SER A 42 3.43 -16.34 -26.50
C SER A 42 2.16 -16.39 -25.66
N PHE A 43 1.45 -15.27 -25.50
CA PHE A 43 0.21 -15.19 -24.71
C PHE A 43 -1.06 -15.00 -25.56
N ILE A 44 -0.96 -15.20 -26.86
CA ILE A 44 -2.14 -15.23 -27.73
C ILE A 44 -3.03 -16.37 -27.27
N GLY A 45 -4.25 -16.01 -26.81
CA GLY A 45 -5.26 -16.97 -26.32
C GLY A 45 -5.36 -17.17 -24.82
N THR A 46 -4.52 -16.49 -23.99
CA THR A 46 -4.67 -16.53 -22.53
C THR A 46 -5.77 -15.59 -22.04
N ASN A 47 -6.56 -16.04 -21.07
CA ASN A 47 -7.62 -15.25 -20.46
C ASN A 47 -7.01 -14.16 -19.54
N SER A 48 -7.70 -13.03 -19.36
CA SER A 48 -7.27 -11.94 -18.47
C SER A 48 -7.00 -12.42 -17.04
N GLN A 49 -7.78 -13.38 -16.54
CA GLN A 49 -7.59 -13.96 -15.22
C GLN A 49 -6.25 -14.70 -15.06
N GLU A 50 -5.80 -15.39 -16.11
CA GLU A 50 -4.49 -16.06 -16.10
C GLU A 50 -3.34 -15.05 -16.07
N ARG A 51 -3.50 -13.95 -16.79
CA ARG A 51 -2.52 -12.84 -16.80
C ARG A 51 -2.42 -12.18 -15.44
N PHE A 52 -3.54 -11.93 -14.76
CA PHE A 52 -3.56 -11.39 -13.41
C PHE A 52 -2.96 -12.37 -12.39
N GLY A 53 -3.06 -13.67 -12.65
CA GLY A 53 -2.39 -14.72 -11.85
C GLY A 53 -0.87 -14.55 -11.78
N LEU A 54 -0.22 -13.99 -12.80
CA LEU A 54 1.21 -13.70 -12.79
C LEU A 54 1.57 -12.60 -11.78
N ILE A 55 0.75 -11.56 -11.68
CA ILE A 55 0.95 -10.48 -10.70
C ILE A 55 0.88 -11.05 -9.29
N ILE A 56 -0.13 -11.89 -9.01
CA ILE A 56 -0.25 -12.57 -7.72
C ILE A 56 0.98 -13.44 -7.43
N THR A 57 1.50 -14.14 -8.43
CA THR A 57 2.71 -14.95 -8.29
C THR A 57 3.92 -14.09 -7.88
N HIS A 58 4.08 -12.91 -8.48
CA HIS A 58 5.15 -11.97 -8.12
C HIS A 58 4.96 -11.41 -6.70
N ILE A 59 3.73 -11.10 -6.30
CA ILE A 59 3.40 -10.68 -4.93
C ILE A 59 3.75 -11.80 -3.94
N MET A 60 3.33 -13.03 -4.20
CA MET A 60 3.62 -14.19 -3.34
C MET A 60 5.12 -14.51 -3.28
N LYS A 61 5.86 -14.30 -4.36
CA LYS A 61 7.33 -14.37 -4.34
C LYS A 61 7.91 -13.31 -3.41
N GLY A 62 7.43 -12.07 -3.47
CA GLY A 62 7.82 -11.01 -2.54
C GLY A 62 7.54 -11.37 -1.07
N VAL A 63 6.39 -11.99 -0.79
CA VAL A 63 6.01 -12.48 0.54
C VAL A 63 7.02 -13.52 1.06
N ASN A 64 7.44 -14.45 0.20
CA ASN A 64 8.44 -15.46 0.57
C ASN A 64 9.87 -14.88 0.66
N ASP A 65 10.18 -13.84 -0.10
CA ASP A 65 11.47 -13.13 0.01
C ASP A 65 11.63 -12.47 1.39
N VAL A 66 10.55 -11.92 1.96
CA VAL A 66 10.55 -11.43 3.35
C VAL A 66 10.80 -12.58 4.34
N ARG A 67 10.15 -13.74 4.13
CA ARG A 67 10.39 -14.93 4.97
C ARG A 67 11.84 -15.36 4.95
N THR A 68 12.47 -15.37 3.78
CA THR A 68 13.87 -15.77 3.62
C THR A 68 14.83 -14.78 4.26
N ALA A 69 14.50 -13.47 4.15
CA ALA A 69 15.33 -12.41 4.72
C ALA A 69 15.24 -12.33 6.24
N THR A 70 14.02 -12.39 6.79
CA THR A 70 13.81 -12.30 8.25
C THR A 70 14.04 -13.61 8.98
N ARG A 71 13.86 -14.77 8.31
CA ARG A 71 13.85 -16.13 8.89
C ARG A 71 12.89 -16.29 10.07
N ARG A 72 11.87 -15.43 10.15
CA ARG A 72 10.87 -15.41 11.24
C ARG A 72 9.47 -15.67 10.73
N GLY A 73 9.09 -15.04 9.63
CA GLY A 73 7.76 -15.20 9.06
C GLY A 73 7.63 -14.59 7.68
N ALA A 74 6.58 -14.96 6.97
CA ALA A 74 6.23 -14.37 5.69
C ALA A 74 5.56 -13.01 5.91
N ALA A 75 5.59 -12.13 4.91
CA ALA A 75 4.81 -10.89 4.96
C ALA A 75 3.33 -11.20 5.21
N ASN A 76 2.72 -10.48 6.12
CA ASN A 76 1.33 -10.65 6.53
C ASN A 76 0.46 -9.44 6.23
N ILE A 77 1.08 -8.34 5.80
CA ILE A 77 0.41 -7.09 5.43
C ILE A 77 0.87 -6.71 4.02
N ALA A 78 -0.08 -6.31 3.18
CA ALA A 78 0.18 -5.72 1.87
C ALA A 78 -0.59 -4.41 1.75
N VAL A 79 0.11 -3.33 1.43
CA VAL A 79 -0.50 -2.04 1.07
C VAL A 79 -0.36 -1.88 -0.42
N VAL A 80 -1.48 -1.74 -1.12
CA VAL A 80 -1.54 -1.75 -2.58
C VAL A 80 -2.12 -0.45 -3.12
N SER A 81 -1.69 -0.06 -4.32
CA SER A 81 -2.33 1.03 -5.06
C SER A 81 -3.72 0.62 -5.57
N PRO A 82 -4.61 1.58 -5.89
CA PRO A 82 -5.95 1.30 -6.40
C PRO A 82 -5.94 0.43 -7.67
N ASP A 83 -4.96 0.59 -8.55
CA ASP A 83 -4.83 -0.19 -9.79
C ASP A 83 -4.55 -1.67 -9.50
N VAL A 84 -3.60 -1.94 -8.60
CA VAL A 84 -3.33 -3.31 -8.15
C VAL A 84 -4.53 -3.88 -7.39
N ALA A 85 -5.21 -3.06 -6.61
CA ALA A 85 -6.42 -3.48 -5.91
C ALA A 85 -7.51 -3.97 -6.87
N THR A 86 -7.71 -3.26 -7.98
CA THR A 86 -8.63 -3.68 -9.06
C THR A 86 -8.22 -5.02 -9.66
N VAL A 87 -6.93 -5.19 -9.96
CA VAL A 87 -6.40 -6.47 -10.47
C VAL A 87 -6.66 -7.62 -9.49
N LEU A 88 -6.41 -7.40 -8.20
CA LEU A 88 -6.64 -8.42 -7.17
C LEU A 88 -8.12 -8.80 -7.03
N GLN A 89 -9.04 -7.83 -7.15
CA GLN A 89 -10.48 -8.09 -7.10
C GLN A 89 -10.99 -8.92 -8.27
N VAL A 90 -10.38 -8.79 -9.44
CA VAL A 90 -10.73 -9.57 -10.65
C VAL A 90 -10.07 -10.95 -10.63
N ALA A 91 -8.91 -11.09 -10.01
CA ALA A 91 -8.12 -12.32 -9.98
C ALA A 91 -8.62 -13.39 -9.00
N ASN A 92 -9.94 -13.52 -8.85
CA ASN A 92 -10.57 -14.61 -8.10
C ASN A 92 -10.15 -15.99 -8.70
N PRO A 93 -9.73 -17.02 -7.90
CA PRO A 93 -10.17 -17.33 -6.54
C PRO A 93 -9.15 -17.04 -5.41
N TRP A 94 -8.01 -16.44 -5.67
CA TRP A 94 -6.94 -16.27 -4.67
C TRP A 94 -7.14 -15.09 -3.72
N PHE A 95 -8.08 -14.21 -4.04
CA PHE A 95 -8.41 -13.04 -3.21
C PHE A 95 -9.78 -13.19 -2.56
N THR A 96 -9.81 -13.16 -1.23
CA THR A 96 -11.06 -13.20 -0.45
C THR A 96 -11.39 -11.78 0.02
N LYS A 97 -12.48 -11.22 -0.49
CA LYS A 97 -12.95 -9.89 -0.10
C LYS A 97 -13.48 -9.89 1.34
N VAL A 98 -13.32 -8.77 2.03
CA VAL A 98 -14.02 -8.55 3.31
C VAL A 98 -15.51 -8.37 3.01
N ALA A 99 -16.37 -8.97 3.83
CA ALA A 99 -17.82 -8.92 3.64
C ALA A 99 -18.41 -7.52 3.77
N HIS A 100 -17.71 -6.61 4.44
CA HIS A 100 -18.14 -5.24 4.64
C HIS A 100 -16.92 -4.31 4.51
N GLU A 101 -16.84 -3.59 3.42
CA GLU A 101 -15.89 -2.48 3.28
C GLU A 101 -16.34 -1.36 4.21
N VAL A 102 -15.45 -0.92 5.10
CA VAL A 102 -15.70 0.26 5.93
C VAL A 102 -15.60 1.49 5.04
N ASN A 103 -16.71 1.82 4.39
CA ASN A 103 -16.79 2.99 3.53
C ASN A 103 -16.69 4.28 4.34
N GLY A 104 -15.76 5.13 3.98
CA GLY A 104 -15.83 6.57 4.24
C GLY A 104 -15.04 7.10 5.43
N SER A 105 -14.31 6.29 6.20
CA SER A 105 -13.58 6.82 7.37
C SER A 105 -12.09 6.46 7.42
N ALA A 106 -11.64 5.49 6.68
CA ALA A 106 -10.24 5.09 6.68
C ALA A 106 -9.55 5.47 5.36
N VAL A 107 -8.38 6.08 5.47
CA VAL A 107 -7.54 6.45 4.31
C VAL A 107 -6.97 5.19 3.63
N THR A 108 -6.79 4.13 4.41
CA THR A 108 -6.30 2.83 3.96
C THR A 108 -7.27 1.72 4.38
N PRO A 109 -8.41 1.56 3.69
CA PRO A 109 -9.39 0.52 4.03
C PRO A 109 -8.83 -0.89 3.80
N GLU A 110 -9.17 -1.82 4.70
CA GLU A 110 -8.90 -3.24 4.52
C GLU A 110 -9.84 -3.79 3.44
N MET A 111 -9.27 -4.30 2.34
CA MET A 111 -10.04 -4.81 1.21
C MET A 111 -10.29 -6.31 1.30
N GLY A 112 -9.39 -7.05 1.91
CA GLY A 112 -9.49 -8.50 1.98
C GLY A 112 -8.20 -9.20 2.35
N THR A 113 -8.18 -10.50 2.08
CA THR A 113 -7.02 -11.34 2.32
C THR A 113 -6.61 -12.06 1.04
N LEU A 114 -5.31 -12.07 0.76
CA LEU A 114 -4.71 -12.81 -0.34
C LEU A 114 -4.24 -14.18 0.18
N ASN A 115 -4.71 -15.27 -0.44
CA ASN A 115 -4.46 -16.65 -0.02
C ASN A 115 -4.73 -16.95 1.47
N GLY A 116 -5.61 -16.18 2.13
CA GLY A 116 -5.92 -16.34 3.54
C GLY A 116 -4.79 -15.97 4.52
N VAL A 117 -3.66 -15.48 4.05
CA VAL A 117 -2.47 -15.19 4.86
C VAL A 117 -2.14 -13.70 4.92
N VAL A 118 -2.20 -13.02 3.79
CA VAL A 118 -1.79 -11.62 3.66
C VAL A 118 -3.02 -10.72 3.68
N LYS A 119 -3.10 -9.83 4.66
CA LYS A 119 -4.12 -8.77 4.71
C LYS A 119 -3.78 -7.68 3.71
N VAL A 120 -4.75 -7.31 2.88
CA VAL A 120 -4.59 -6.31 1.83
C VAL A 120 -5.31 -5.02 2.21
N PHE A 121 -4.56 -3.94 2.21
CA PHE A 121 -5.03 -2.57 2.44
C PHE A 121 -4.83 -1.75 1.16
N CYS A 122 -5.78 -0.90 0.83
CA CYS A 122 -5.68 -0.01 -0.32
C CYS A 122 -5.22 1.38 0.14
N ASP A 123 -4.10 1.85 -0.42
CA ASP A 123 -3.65 3.22 -0.24
C ASP A 123 -4.24 4.09 -1.35
N GLN A 124 -5.23 4.92 -1.02
CA GLN A 124 -5.93 5.78 -1.98
C GLN A 124 -5.04 6.90 -2.55
N TYR A 125 -3.96 7.26 -1.86
CA TYR A 125 -3.05 8.32 -2.26
C TYR A 125 -1.83 7.83 -3.06
N ALA A 126 -1.69 6.53 -3.26
CA ALA A 126 -0.56 5.95 -4.00
C ALA A 126 -0.54 6.32 -5.50
N VAL A 127 -1.64 6.87 -6.02
CA VAL A 127 -1.78 7.24 -7.44
C VAL A 127 -0.98 8.49 -7.79
N ASP A 128 -0.83 9.43 -6.85
CA ASP A 128 -0.27 10.76 -7.13
C ASP A 128 1.24 10.77 -7.40
N GLU A 129 1.95 9.74 -6.97
CA GLU A 129 3.41 9.67 -7.15
C GLU A 129 3.84 9.19 -8.55
N PHE A 130 2.95 8.61 -9.34
CA PHE A 130 3.34 7.92 -10.57
C PHE A 130 2.77 8.51 -11.87
N GLY A 131 1.86 9.47 -11.82
CA GLY A 131 1.32 10.09 -13.05
C GLY A 131 0.81 9.06 -14.07
N ALA A 132 0.14 9.48 -15.05
CA ALA A 132 -0.60 8.91 -16.18
C ALA A 132 -0.18 7.54 -16.83
N ASN A 133 0.56 6.64 -16.18
CA ASN A 133 1.08 5.42 -16.82
C ASN A 133 0.70 4.11 -16.13
N ASP A 134 -0.53 3.94 -15.64
CA ASP A 134 -1.05 2.64 -15.14
C ASP A 134 -0.03 1.81 -14.32
N ASN A 135 0.65 2.50 -13.40
CA ASN A 135 1.69 1.88 -12.60
C ASN A 135 1.09 1.43 -11.26
N GLY A 136 1.33 0.19 -10.90
CA GLY A 136 0.91 -0.37 -9.63
C GLY A 136 2.04 -0.45 -8.62
N GLU A 137 1.76 -0.16 -7.36
CA GLU A 137 2.68 -0.30 -6.26
C GLU A 137 2.13 -1.25 -5.20
N VAL A 138 2.99 -2.11 -4.67
CA VAL A 138 2.67 -3.04 -3.58
C VAL A 138 3.77 -2.98 -2.54
N LEU A 139 3.44 -2.50 -1.34
CA LEU A 139 4.31 -2.56 -0.18
C LEU A 139 3.94 -3.79 0.66
N LEU A 140 4.85 -4.75 0.74
CA LEU A 140 4.72 -5.92 1.59
C LEU A 140 5.44 -5.69 2.90
N ALA A 141 4.78 -6.00 4.01
CA ALA A 141 5.30 -5.84 5.34
C ALA A 141 5.10 -7.10 6.19
N PHE A 142 6.04 -7.37 7.07
CA PHE A 142 5.93 -8.40 8.09
C PHE A 142 5.90 -7.77 9.48
N LYS A 143 4.90 -8.15 10.27
CA LYS A 143 4.81 -7.85 11.69
C LYS A 143 4.57 -9.14 12.46
N GLY A 144 5.50 -9.48 13.34
CA GLY A 144 5.35 -10.63 14.23
C GLY A 144 4.48 -10.33 15.45
N SER A 145 4.30 -11.33 16.29
CA SER A 145 3.52 -11.21 17.54
C SER A 145 4.22 -10.39 18.62
N SER A 146 5.55 -10.35 18.61
CA SER A 146 6.34 -9.56 19.55
C SER A 146 6.43 -8.08 19.10
N LEU A 147 6.50 -7.17 20.07
CA LEU A 147 6.71 -5.73 19.81
C LEU A 147 8.02 -5.46 19.04
N TYR A 148 9.07 -6.24 19.33
CA TYR A 148 10.38 -6.10 18.68
C TYR A 148 10.47 -6.76 17.32
N ASP A 149 9.44 -7.50 16.91
CA ASP A 149 9.39 -8.20 15.64
C ASP A 149 8.65 -7.37 14.57
N ALA A 150 9.12 -6.15 14.42
CA ALA A 150 8.66 -5.17 13.44
C ALA A 150 9.86 -4.37 12.91
N GLY A 151 9.80 -3.90 11.68
CA GLY A 151 10.85 -3.08 11.09
C GLY A 151 10.81 -1.64 11.56
N VAL A 152 9.61 -1.03 11.57
CA VAL A 152 9.34 0.32 12.05
C VAL A 152 8.42 0.25 13.25
N ILE A 153 8.73 1.02 14.27
CA ILE A 153 7.94 1.15 15.48
C ILE A 153 7.46 2.60 15.57
N PHE A 154 6.15 2.78 15.60
CA PHE A 154 5.51 4.07 15.82
C PHE A 154 5.44 4.35 17.31
N CYS A 155 6.00 5.47 17.74
CA CYS A 155 6.09 5.88 19.15
C CYS A 155 5.32 7.19 19.36
N PRO A 156 4.02 7.16 19.63
CA PRO A 156 3.27 8.36 19.91
C PRO A 156 3.62 8.90 21.31
N TYR A 157 3.94 10.19 21.36
CA TYR A 157 4.15 10.92 22.62
C TYR A 157 2.91 11.71 23.01
N VAL A 158 2.32 12.43 22.04
CA VAL A 158 1.07 13.17 22.18
C VAL A 158 0.15 12.77 21.04
N THR A 159 -0.92 12.07 21.32
CA THR A 159 -1.81 11.50 20.29
C THR A 159 -2.71 12.54 19.62
N GLY A 160 -3.01 13.63 20.31
CA GLY A 160 -3.77 14.75 19.73
C GLY A 160 -4.21 15.71 20.84
N VAL A 161 -3.84 16.96 20.71
CA VAL A 161 -4.31 18.05 21.57
C VAL A 161 -5.04 19.04 20.71
N VAL A 162 -6.29 19.29 21.06
CA VAL A 162 -7.14 20.30 20.39
C VAL A 162 -6.99 21.61 21.16
N ASN A 163 -6.53 22.63 20.47
CA ASN A 163 -6.47 24.00 20.99
C ASN A 163 -7.49 24.88 20.27
N GLN A 164 -8.26 25.62 21.05
CA GLN A 164 -9.20 26.61 20.53
C GLN A 164 -8.78 27.98 21.04
N ALA A 165 -8.68 28.92 20.16
CA ALA A 165 -8.37 30.32 20.48
C ALA A 165 -9.28 31.24 19.68
N ILE A 166 -9.62 32.39 20.27
CA ILE A 166 -10.32 33.47 19.57
C ILE A 166 -9.26 34.48 19.19
N ASP A 167 -9.23 34.85 17.89
CA ASP A 167 -8.33 35.90 17.40
C ASP A 167 -8.74 37.25 18.02
N PRO A 168 -7.81 37.98 18.65
CA PRO A 168 -8.13 39.26 19.26
C PRO A 168 -8.45 40.38 18.23
N ASN A 169 -8.04 40.21 16.96
CA ASN A 169 -8.25 41.20 15.93
C ASN A 169 -9.62 41.09 15.23
N ASP A 170 -10.03 39.84 14.93
CA ASP A 170 -11.22 39.57 14.11
C ASP A 170 -12.32 38.86 14.90
N PHE A 171 -12.09 38.52 16.18
CA PHE A 171 -12.98 37.68 16.98
C PHE A 171 -13.32 36.33 16.32
N SER A 172 -12.56 35.91 15.31
CA SER A 172 -12.77 34.65 14.61
C SER A 172 -12.29 33.47 15.46
N PRO A 173 -13.06 32.37 15.56
CA PRO A 173 -12.61 31.17 16.28
C PRO A 173 -11.55 30.44 15.45
N ARG A 174 -10.39 30.21 16.03
CA ARG A 174 -9.30 29.38 15.48
C ARG A 174 -9.24 28.06 16.22
N VAL A 175 -9.24 26.96 15.47
CA VAL A 175 -9.08 25.61 16.02
C VAL A 175 -7.84 24.98 15.42
N GLY A 176 -6.95 24.49 16.27
CA GLY A 176 -5.75 23.76 15.85
C GLY A 176 -5.67 22.42 16.56
N ILE A 177 -5.19 21.41 15.85
CA ILE A 177 -4.87 20.11 16.42
C ILE A 177 -3.36 19.89 16.30
N MET A 178 -2.74 19.41 17.37
CA MET A 178 -1.31 19.11 17.43
C MET A 178 -1.11 17.67 17.86
N SER A 179 -0.28 16.95 17.13
CA SER A 179 0.23 15.62 17.49
C SER A 179 1.74 15.65 17.58
N ARG A 180 2.33 14.81 18.43
CA ARG A 180 3.78 14.59 18.53
C ARG A 180 4.03 13.10 18.61
N TYR A 181 4.82 12.60 17.66
CA TYR A 181 5.20 11.19 17.57
C TYR A 181 6.61 11.05 17.02
N GLY A 182 7.18 9.90 17.18
CA GLY A 182 8.48 9.54 16.64
C GLY A 182 8.43 8.16 15.99
N PHE A 183 9.41 7.89 15.15
CA PHE A 183 9.61 6.58 14.54
C PHE A 183 10.94 5.99 15.01
N ALA A 184 10.92 4.76 15.45
CA ALA A 184 12.10 3.97 15.71
C ALA A 184 12.25 2.87 14.67
N HIS A 185 13.47 2.59 14.28
CA HIS A 185 13.79 1.51 13.33
C HIS A 185 14.48 0.36 14.06
N ASN A 186 14.20 -0.86 13.62
CA ASN A 186 14.85 -2.03 14.14
C ASN A 186 16.35 -2.01 13.74
N MET A 187 17.23 -2.01 14.72
CA MET A 187 18.69 -1.96 14.48
C MET A 187 19.24 -3.22 13.80
N LEU A 188 18.48 -4.32 13.81
CA LEU A 188 18.88 -5.61 13.23
C LEU A 188 18.46 -5.78 11.76
N GLY A 189 18.29 -4.68 11.03
CA GLY A 189 17.94 -4.69 9.61
C GLY A 189 16.45 -4.51 9.36
N ALA A 190 15.94 -3.31 9.64
CA ALA A 190 14.55 -2.93 9.40
C ALA A 190 14.12 -3.16 7.94
N GLU A 191 15.04 -3.00 7.00
CA GLU A 191 14.83 -3.24 5.56
C GLU A 191 14.38 -4.67 5.21
N ASN A 192 14.73 -5.65 6.05
CA ASN A 192 14.38 -7.06 5.80
C ASN A 192 12.90 -7.36 6.01
N TYR A 193 12.22 -6.51 6.77
CA TYR A 193 10.80 -6.65 7.10
C TYR A 193 9.87 -6.15 5.99
N TYR A 194 10.41 -5.41 5.02
CA TYR A 194 9.64 -4.75 3.97
C TYR A 194 10.13 -5.14 2.58
N ARG A 195 9.21 -5.17 1.61
CA ARG A 195 9.52 -5.28 0.18
C ARG A 195 8.57 -4.39 -0.60
N LEU A 196 9.14 -3.59 -1.48
CA LEU A 196 8.40 -2.72 -2.39
C LEU A 196 8.44 -3.30 -3.79
N LEU A 197 7.28 -3.58 -4.36
CA LEU A 197 7.13 -4.06 -5.73
C LEU A 197 6.45 -2.95 -6.54
N LYS A 198 7.01 -2.65 -7.69
CA LYS A 198 6.47 -1.68 -8.64
C LYS A 198 6.16 -2.39 -9.94
N PHE A 199 4.92 -2.27 -10.39
CA PHE A 199 4.43 -2.84 -11.65
C PHE A 199 4.15 -1.72 -12.63
N ASN A 200 4.84 -1.69 -13.75
CA ASN A 200 4.65 -0.67 -14.78
C ASN A 200 3.80 -1.22 -15.92
N GLY A 201 2.81 -0.45 -16.37
CA GLY A 201 1.96 -0.77 -17.52
C GLY A 201 0.90 -1.84 -17.24
N LEU A 202 0.20 -1.77 -16.10
CA LEU A 202 -0.84 -2.72 -15.72
C LEU A 202 -2.04 -2.74 -16.68
N PHE A 203 -2.51 -1.54 -17.09
CA PHE A 203 -3.69 -1.36 -17.91
C PHE A 203 -3.39 -0.62 -19.22
N GLN A 204 -2.12 -0.58 -19.63
CA GLN A 204 -1.76 0.10 -20.85
C GLN A 204 -2.50 -0.55 -22.02
N ASP A 205 -3.41 0.19 -22.62
CA ASP A 205 -4.15 -0.20 -23.80
C ASP A 205 -3.18 -0.63 -24.91
N ALA A 206 -3.61 -1.59 -25.72
CA ALA A 206 -2.87 -1.95 -26.94
C ALA A 206 -2.57 -0.65 -27.71
N PRO A 207 -1.38 -0.52 -28.30
CA PRO A 207 -1.10 0.66 -29.10
C PRO A 207 -2.24 0.84 -30.10
N GLU A 208 -2.74 2.07 -30.21
CA GLU A 208 -3.62 2.50 -31.29
C GLU A 208 -2.90 2.28 -32.63
N ALA A 209 -2.78 1.07 -33.03
CA ALA A 209 -2.32 0.71 -34.36
C ALA A 209 -3.47 -0.01 -35.02
N LEU A 210 -4.42 0.78 -35.51
CA LEU A 210 -5.24 0.48 -36.69
C LEU A 210 -6.07 1.73 -37.02
N VAL A 211 -5.38 2.80 -37.40
CA VAL A 211 -6.00 3.76 -38.31
C VAL A 211 -5.85 3.13 -39.70
N TRP A 212 -6.98 2.67 -40.25
CA TRP A 212 -7.13 2.24 -41.63
C TRP A 212 -7.14 3.46 -42.55
#